data_e42fbd859dfe5eeba7425a461287ba4f
#
_entry.id   e42fbd859dfe5eeba7425a461287ba4f
#
_cell.length_a   1.000
_cell.length_b   1.000
_cell.length_c   1.000
_cell.angle_alpha   90.00
_cell.angle_beta   90.00
_cell.angle_gamma   90.00
#
_symmetry.space_group_name_H-M   'P 1'
#
loop_
_entity.id
_entity.type
_entity.pdbx_description
1 polymer ?
#
loop_
_entity_poly.entity_id
_entity_poly.type
_entity_poly.pdbx_seq_one_letter_code
_entity_poly.pdbx_strand_id
1 'polypeptide(L)'
;MPLGASQDKKTMAQYTRLQVVQQMQESGMVPLFHHPDINVSKSILKACYSGGARLMEFTNRGDFAIETFKELVKFSIAELPGMILGVGSVTDAAAASQYILFGANFVVTPVFRKDIAVVCNRRKVLWSAGCGSLTEIATAEEMGCEIVKLFPGSVYGPDFVKAIKGPQPWTSIMPTGGVSTEESNLRGWFNAGVSCVGVGSQLITKEILENNSFEKLEQNVKDTLALIKEIRLQLS
;
A
#
# COMPACT_ATOMS: atom_id res chain seq x y z
N MET A 1 15.60 40.57 3.45
CA MET A 1 15.54 39.74 2.23
C MET A 1 15.33 38.32 2.66
N PRO A 2 14.22 37.67 2.32
CA PRO A 2 14.04 36.25 2.65
C PRO A 2 14.89 35.43 1.68
N LEU A 3 15.74 34.59 2.23
CA LEU A 3 16.52 33.59 1.49
C LEU A 3 15.52 32.66 0.79
N GLY A 4 15.53 32.69 -0.55
CA GLY A 4 14.74 31.80 -1.37
C GLY A 4 15.09 30.35 -1.04
N ALA A 5 14.10 29.58 -0.61
CA ALA A 5 14.22 28.14 -0.47
C ALA A 5 14.55 27.55 -1.85
N SER A 6 15.80 27.17 -2.04
CA SER A 6 16.22 26.30 -3.14
C SER A 6 15.37 25.04 -3.07
N GLN A 7 14.50 24.86 -4.05
CA GLN A 7 13.89 23.54 -4.29
C GLN A 7 14.99 22.62 -4.79
N ASP A 8 15.75 22.05 -3.87
CA ASP A 8 16.58 20.89 -4.18
C ASP A 8 15.66 19.82 -4.75
N LYS A 9 15.75 19.60 -6.05
CA LYS A 9 15.08 18.50 -6.73
C LYS A 9 15.60 17.21 -6.08
N LYS A 10 14.88 16.70 -5.09
CA LYS A 10 15.17 15.40 -4.50
C LYS A 10 15.12 14.36 -5.62
N THR A 11 16.24 13.80 -5.97
CA THR A 11 16.41 12.74 -6.97
C THR A 11 16.13 11.35 -6.38
N MET A 12 15.35 11.28 -5.29
CA MET A 12 15.03 10.08 -4.52
C MET A 12 13.52 9.97 -4.31
N ALA A 13 13.05 8.88 -3.70
CA ALA A 13 11.66 8.75 -3.26
C ALA A 13 11.19 10.05 -2.57
N GLN A 14 10.02 10.54 -2.95
CA GLN A 14 9.49 11.83 -2.50
C GLN A 14 9.24 11.85 -0.99
N TYR A 15 8.89 10.69 -0.43
CA TYR A 15 8.58 10.49 0.99
C TYR A 15 9.60 9.57 1.64
N THR A 16 9.94 9.89 2.88
CA THR A 16 10.80 9.04 3.70
C THR A 16 10.05 7.78 4.14
N ARG A 17 10.79 6.70 4.46
CA ARG A 17 10.24 5.46 5.01
C ARG A 17 9.29 5.73 6.20
N LEU A 18 9.68 6.61 7.13
CA LEU A 18 8.88 6.93 8.31
C LEU A 18 7.56 7.63 7.96
N GLN A 19 7.58 8.57 7.00
CA GLN A 19 6.36 9.22 6.52
C GLN A 19 5.40 8.22 5.88
N VAL A 20 5.92 7.25 5.13
CA VAL A 20 5.08 6.20 4.52
C VAL A 20 4.45 5.31 5.59
N VAL A 21 5.23 4.85 6.58
CA VAL A 21 4.72 4.05 7.72
C VAL A 21 3.62 4.81 8.45
N GLN A 22 3.91 6.05 8.82
CA GLN A 22 2.95 6.91 9.51
C GLN A 22 1.65 7.04 8.71
N GLN A 23 1.74 7.35 7.41
CA GLN A 23 0.57 7.50 6.56
C GLN A 23 -0.22 6.19 6.41
N MET A 24 0.46 5.01 6.32
CA MET A 24 -0.22 3.72 6.32
C MET A 24 -1.00 3.47 7.60
N GLN A 25 -0.38 3.78 8.74
CA GLN A 25 -1.00 3.61 10.06
C GLN A 25 -2.16 4.60 10.28
N GLU A 26 -2.01 5.87 9.88
CA GLU A 26 -3.06 6.89 10.01
C GLU A 26 -4.26 6.60 9.12
N SER A 27 -4.02 6.28 7.85
CA SER A 27 -5.07 5.95 6.88
C SER A 27 -5.82 4.67 7.24
N GLY A 28 -5.11 3.65 7.72
CA GLY A 28 -5.65 2.31 7.94
C GLY A 28 -5.96 1.53 6.65
N MET A 29 -5.83 2.15 5.47
CA MET A 29 -6.12 1.51 4.18
C MET A 29 -5.06 1.86 3.13
N VAL A 30 -4.61 0.85 2.39
CA VAL A 30 -3.78 0.96 1.18
C VAL A 30 -4.58 0.39 0.00
N PRO A 31 -5.24 1.24 -0.82
CA PRO A 31 -5.82 0.79 -2.06
C PRO A 31 -4.76 0.23 -3.00
N LEU A 32 -5.08 -0.87 -3.70
CA LEU A 32 -4.15 -1.46 -4.65
C LEU A 32 -4.85 -1.86 -5.95
N PHE A 33 -4.16 -1.66 -7.07
CA PHE A 33 -4.70 -1.96 -8.37
C PHE A 33 -3.61 -2.29 -9.41
N HIS A 34 -4.07 -2.83 -10.53
CA HIS A 34 -3.35 -2.90 -11.79
C HIS A 34 -4.31 -2.60 -12.94
N HIS A 35 -3.86 -1.78 -13.88
CA HIS A 35 -4.52 -1.62 -15.16
C HIS A 35 -3.46 -1.25 -16.22
N PRO A 36 -3.47 -1.89 -17.42
CA PRO A 36 -2.46 -1.63 -18.46
C PRO A 36 -2.64 -0.26 -19.13
N ASP A 37 -3.88 0.22 -19.26
CA ASP A 37 -4.16 1.52 -19.85
C ASP A 37 -3.83 2.64 -18.87
N ILE A 38 -2.97 3.57 -19.32
CA ILE A 38 -2.50 4.68 -18.50
C ILE A 38 -3.60 5.70 -18.17
N ASN A 39 -4.57 5.91 -19.04
CA ASN A 39 -5.64 6.88 -18.80
C ASN A 39 -6.62 6.35 -17.77
N VAL A 40 -6.96 5.06 -17.85
CA VAL A 40 -7.76 4.38 -16.83
C VAL A 40 -7.00 4.37 -15.50
N SER A 41 -5.71 4.06 -15.52
CA SER A 41 -4.86 4.08 -14.32
C SER A 41 -4.80 5.46 -13.65
N LYS A 42 -4.70 6.54 -14.42
CA LYS A 42 -4.77 7.91 -13.91
C LYS A 42 -6.15 8.23 -13.31
N SER A 43 -7.23 7.78 -13.97
CA SER A 43 -8.60 7.98 -13.47
C SER A 43 -8.83 7.25 -12.15
N ILE A 44 -8.35 6.01 -12.01
CA ILE A 44 -8.40 5.25 -10.76
C ILE A 44 -7.64 6.00 -9.66
N LEU A 45 -6.39 6.41 -9.94
CA LEU A 45 -5.55 7.11 -8.97
C LEU A 45 -6.20 8.43 -8.52
N LYS A 46 -6.77 9.21 -9.45
CA LYS A 46 -7.47 10.45 -9.17
C LYS A 46 -8.73 10.22 -8.33
N ALA A 47 -9.55 9.24 -8.66
CA ALA A 47 -10.75 8.89 -7.90
C ALA A 47 -10.41 8.48 -6.45
N CYS A 48 -9.38 7.64 -6.27
CA CYS A 48 -8.91 7.29 -4.93
C CYS A 48 -8.41 8.50 -4.14
N TYR A 49 -7.66 9.40 -4.80
CA TYR A 49 -7.19 10.64 -4.19
C TYR A 49 -8.34 11.56 -3.78
N SER A 50 -9.33 11.78 -4.65
CA SER A 50 -10.53 12.58 -4.37
C SER A 50 -11.36 11.99 -3.24
N GLY A 51 -11.45 10.64 -3.16
CA GLY A 51 -12.09 9.93 -2.05
C GLY A 51 -11.34 9.98 -0.72
N GLY A 52 -10.16 10.60 -0.69
CA GLY A 52 -9.38 10.84 0.54
C GLY A 52 -8.17 9.93 0.72
N ALA A 53 -7.91 8.97 -0.16
CA ALA A 53 -6.70 8.15 -0.08
C ALA A 53 -5.44 9.01 -0.32
N ARG A 54 -4.39 8.74 0.46
CA ARG A 54 -3.08 9.40 0.32
C ARG A 54 -1.93 8.41 0.11
N LEU A 55 -2.28 7.12 0.00
CA LEU A 55 -1.37 6.04 -0.38
C LEU A 55 -2.05 5.20 -1.44
N MET A 56 -1.27 4.64 -2.36
CA MET A 56 -1.76 3.67 -3.32
C MET A 56 -0.64 2.75 -3.80
N GLU A 57 -0.95 1.46 -3.88
CA GLU A 57 -0.07 0.44 -4.44
C GLU A 57 -0.47 0.15 -5.90
N PHE A 58 0.41 0.43 -6.86
CA PHE A 58 0.28 -0.10 -8.21
C PHE A 58 0.92 -1.48 -8.26
N THR A 59 0.22 -2.51 -8.73
CA THR A 59 0.79 -3.86 -8.76
C THR A 59 1.51 -4.14 -10.08
N ASN A 60 2.76 -4.61 -9.98
CA ASN A 60 3.60 -5.01 -11.12
C ASN A 60 3.08 -6.33 -11.71
N ARG A 61 2.13 -6.24 -12.62
CA ARG A 61 1.53 -7.39 -13.33
C ARG A 61 1.48 -7.12 -14.82
N GLY A 62 1.86 -8.11 -15.61
CA GLY A 62 1.88 -8.01 -17.07
C GLY A 62 3.06 -7.20 -17.62
N ASP A 63 3.19 -7.26 -18.93
CA ASP A 63 4.23 -6.56 -19.67
C ASP A 63 4.02 -5.04 -19.60
N PHE A 64 5.11 -4.27 -19.63
CA PHE A 64 5.10 -2.80 -19.61
C PHE A 64 4.49 -2.14 -18.37
N ALA A 65 4.20 -2.90 -17.30
CA ALA A 65 3.68 -2.35 -16.04
C ALA A 65 4.58 -1.23 -15.48
N ILE A 66 5.88 -1.32 -15.67
CA ILE A 66 6.86 -0.33 -15.23
C ILE A 66 6.72 1.01 -15.97
N GLU A 67 6.32 1.00 -17.25
CA GLU A 67 6.08 2.21 -18.03
C GLU A 67 4.83 2.93 -17.53
N THR A 68 3.75 2.18 -17.29
CA THR A 68 2.53 2.72 -16.68
C THR A 68 2.83 3.33 -15.32
N PHE A 69 3.58 2.64 -14.47
CA PHE A 69 3.97 3.15 -13.15
C PHE A 69 4.74 4.48 -13.24
N LYS A 70 5.73 4.56 -14.11
CA LYS A 70 6.52 5.77 -14.33
C LYS A 70 5.65 6.99 -14.69
N GLU A 71 4.67 6.79 -15.58
CA GLU A 71 3.75 7.86 -15.96
C GLU A 71 2.76 8.20 -14.83
N LEU A 72 2.33 7.22 -14.02
CA LEU A 72 1.53 7.48 -12.82
C LEU A 72 2.28 8.31 -11.78
N VAL A 73 3.58 8.04 -11.57
CA VAL A 73 4.42 8.85 -10.65
C VAL A 73 4.50 10.29 -11.13
N LYS A 74 4.75 10.53 -12.43
CA LYS A 74 4.80 11.89 -12.98
C LYS A 74 3.46 12.61 -12.79
N PHE A 75 2.36 11.92 -13.10
CA PHE A 75 1.01 12.45 -12.93
C PHE A 75 0.72 12.76 -11.46
N SER A 76 1.06 11.85 -10.55
CA SER A 76 0.86 12.04 -9.11
C SER A 76 1.61 13.27 -8.57
N ILE A 77 2.86 13.48 -9.01
CA ILE A 77 3.66 14.64 -8.60
C ILE A 77 3.04 15.95 -9.11
N ALA A 78 2.51 15.96 -10.33
CA ALA A 78 1.96 17.15 -10.97
C ALA A 78 0.57 17.52 -10.46
N GLU A 79 -0.31 16.54 -10.26
CA GLU A 79 -1.75 16.76 -10.11
C GLU A 79 -2.31 16.36 -8.74
N LEU A 80 -1.59 15.54 -7.97
CA LEU A 80 -2.11 14.92 -6.74
C LEU A 80 -1.18 15.17 -5.54
N PRO A 81 -1.07 16.42 -5.06
CA PRO A 81 -0.13 16.76 -4.00
C PRO A 81 -0.41 15.96 -2.72
N GLY A 82 0.62 15.37 -2.15
CA GLY A 82 0.51 14.53 -0.96
C GLY A 82 0.20 13.06 -1.24
N MET A 83 0.02 12.65 -2.50
CA MET A 83 -0.19 11.24 -2.86
C MET A 83 1.13 10.46 -2.80
N ILE A 84 1.14 9.37 -2.06
CA ILE A 84 2.27 8.45 -1.90
C ILE A 84 2.02 7.22 -2.78
N LEU A 85 2.78 7.08 -3.86
CA LEU A 85 2.65 5.95 -4.77
C LEU A 85 3.75 4.92 -4.51
N GLY A 86 3.35 3.66 -4.33
CA GLY A 86 4.24 2.52 -4.20
C GLY A 86 3.94 1.43 -5.22
N VAL A 87 4.75 0.40 -5.20
CA VAL A 87 4.61 -0.74 -6.12
C VAL A 87 4.48 -2.05 -5.36
N GLY A 88 3.55 -2.90 -5.82
CA GLY A 88 3.37 -4.27 -5.33
C GLY A 88 3.68 -5.34 -6.37
N SER A 89 3.56 -6.58 -5.95
CA SER A 89 3.89 -7.77 -6.78
C SER A 89 5.34 -7.76 -7.27
N VAL A 90 6.26 -7.19 -6.51
CA VAL A 90 7.69 -7.19 -6.82
C VAL A 90 8.30 -8.50 -6.34
N THR A 91 8.95 -9.24 -7.24
CA THR A 91 9.44 -10.59 -6.97
C THR A 91 10.96 -10.72 -6.94
N ASP A 92 11.69 -9.69 -7.34
CA ASP A 92 13.16 -9.69 -7.37
C ASP A 92 13.76 -8.30 -7.10
N ALA A 93 15.04 -8.29 -6.75
CA ALA A 93 15.76 -7.07 -6.38
C ALA A 93 16.02 -6.12 -7.56
N ALA A 94 16.10 -6.63 -8.79
CA ALA A 94 16.32 -5.81 -9.98
C ALA A 94 15.05 -4.99 -10.27
N ALA A 95 13.89 -5.62 -10.25
CA ALA A 95 12.60 -4.93 -10.37
C ALA A 95 12.41 -3.90 -9.24
N ALA A 96 12.69 -4.26 -7.98
CA ALA A 96 12.63 -3.33 -6.86
C ALA A 96 13.51 -2.09 -7.10
N SER A 97 14.75 -2.27 -7.54
CA SER A 97 15.66 -1.18 -7.85
C SER A 97 15.13 -0.27 -8.95
N GLN A 98 14.58 -0.84 -10.03
CA GLN A 98 14.01 -0.06 -11.14
C GLN A 98 12.81 0.76 -10.69
N TYR A 99 11.85 0.18 -9.96
CA TYR A 99 10.69 0.91 -9.46
C TYR A 99 11.08 2.04 -8.51
N ILE A 100 12.09 1.82 -7.65
CA ILE A 100 12.61 2.89 -6.78
C ILE A 100 13.25 4.02 -7.62
N LEU A 101 13.97 3.72 -8.69
CA LEU A 101 14.52 4.72 -9.60
C LEU A 101 13.43 5.51 -10.33
N PHE A 102 12.27 4.90 -10.57
CA PHE A 102 11.10 5.57 -11.15
C PHE A 102 10.19 6.25 -10.11
N GLY A 103 10.60 6.30 -8.84
CA GLY A 103 9.94 7.10 -7.82
C GLY A 103 8.99 6.34 -6.91
N ALA A 104 9.08 5.01 -6.83
CA ALA A 104 8.33 4.26 -5.83
C ALA A 104 8.75 4.67 -4.41
N ASN A 105 7.75 5.03 -3.59
CA ASN A 105 7.97 5.43 -2.20
C ASN A 105 7.91 4.23 -1.24
N PHE A 106 7.33 3.13 -1.67
CA PHE A 106 7.33 1.84 -0.97
C PHE A 106 7.26 0.67 -1.95
N VAL A 107 7.72 -0.48 -1.49
CA VAL A 107 7.75 -1.73 -2.26
C VAL A 107 7.03 -2.81 -1.47
N VAL A 108 6.09 -3.51 -2.11
CA VAL A 108 5.35 -4.63 -1.51
C VAL A 108 5.64 -5.91 -2.28
N THR A 109 5.97 -6.98 -1.58
CA THR A 109 6.29 -8.26 -2.20
C THR A 109 5.21 -9.31 -1.92
N PRO A 110 5.02 -10.32 -2.78
CA PRO A 110 4.10 -11.43 -2.51
C PRO A 110 4.68 -12.44 -1.53
N VAL A 111 6.02 -12.49 -1.39
CA VAL A 111 6.77 -13.41 -0.53
C VAL A 111 7.94 -12.68 0.12
N PHE A 112 8.46 -13.23 1.22
CA PHE A 112 9.69 -12.70 1.82
C PHE A 112 10.89 -12.90 0.88
N ARG A 113 11.66 -11.81 0.67
CA ARG A 113 12.88 -11.81 -0.16
C ARG A 113 13.96 -10.95 0.49
N LYS A 114 15.03 -11.59 0.97
CA LYS A 114 16.17 -10.89 1.60
C LYS A 114 16.88 -9.91 0.67
N ASP A 115 17.02 -10.26 -0.60
CA ASP A 115 17.68 -9.41 -1.59
C ASP A 115 16.89 -8.10 -1.85
N ILE A 116 15.55 -8.15 -1.84
CA ILE A 116 14.68 -6.96 -1.94
C ILE A 116 14.82 -6.12 -0.67
N ALA A 117 14.83 -6.74 0.52
CA ALA A 117 15.06 -6.03 1.78
C ALA A 117 16.35 -5.21 1.75
N VAL A 118 17.44 -5.84 1.28
CA VAL A 118 18.75 -5.16 1.15
C VAL A 118 18.68 -3.95 0.23
N VAL A 119 18.06 -4.06 -0.94
CA VAL A 119 17.88 -2.95 -1.88
C VAL A 119 17.09 -1.80 -1.24
N CYS A 120 15.92 -2.11 -0.66
CA CYS A 120 15.06 -1.11 -0.04
C CYS A 120 15.74 -0.44 1.16
N ASN A 121 16.40 -1.21 2.02
CA ASN A 121 17.13 -0.67 3.18
C ASN A 121 18.29 0.25 2.80
N ARG A 122 19.07 -0.09 1.78
CA ARG A 122 20.14 0.79 1.25
C ARG A 122 19.63 2.12 0.71
N ARG A 123 18.41 2.13 0.17
CA ARG A 123 17.77 3.31 -0.41
C ARG A 123 16.84 4.03 0.57
N LYS A 124 16.69 3.51 1.80
CA LYS A 124 15.75 4.04 2.83
C LYS A 124 14.30 4.13 2.33
N VAL A 125 13.91 3.19 1.46
CA VAL A 125 12.54 3.02 0.97
C VAL A 125 11.84 1.98 1.84
N LEU A 126 10.56 2.23 2.20
CA LEU A 126 9.76 1.24 2.91
C LEU A 126 9.57 -0.01 2.06
N TRP A 127 9.68 -1.16 2.67
CA TRP A 127 9.30 -2.42 2.05
C TRP A 127 8.37 -3.21 2.97
N SER A 128 7.41 -3.92 2.37
CA SER A 128 6.44 -4.75 3.07
C SER A 128 6.51 -6.15 2.49
N ALA A 129 7.06 -7.07 3.29
CA ALA A 129 7.26 -8.46 2.87
C ALA A 129 5.97 -9.26 2.96
N GLY A 130 5.63 -9.99 1.89
CA GLY A 130 4.58 -11.01 1.94
C GLY A 130 5.02 -12.18 2.80
N CYS A 131 4.26 -12.49 3.84
CA CYS A 131 4.54 -13.56 4.79
C CYS A 131 3.27 -14.37 5.06
N GLY A 132 3.43 -15.67 5.30
CA GLY A 132 2.36 -16.62 5.62
C GLY A 132 2.70 -17.46 6.86
N SER A 133 3.81 -17.21 7.53
CA SER A 133 4.20 -17.92 8.75
C SER A 133 4.85 -16.99 9.77
N LEU A 134 4.83 -17.37 11.04
CA LEU A 134 5.51 -16.65 12.13
C LEU A 134 7.00 -16.48 11.86
N THR A 135 7.65 -17.51 11.33
CA THR A 135 9.09 -17.47 11.00
C THR A 135 9.38 -16.43 9.92
N GLU A 136 8.56 -16.37 8.86
CA GLU A 136 8.73 -15.37 7.81
C GLU A 136 8.49 -13.94 8.34
N ILE A 137 7.49 -13.77 9.20
CA ILE A 137 7.19 -12.49 9.84
C ILE A 137 8.39 -12.05 10.69
N ALA A 138 8.87 -12.88 11.60
CA ALA A 138 10.01 -12.57 12.45
C ALA A 138 11.25 -12.23 11.61
N THR A 139 11.54 -13.03 10.59
CA THR A 139 12.67 -12.79 9.68
C THR A 139 12.53 -11.45 8.91
N ALA A 140 11.32 -11.11 8.48
CA ALA A 140 11.06 -9.83 7.83
C ALA A 140 11.29 -8.65 8.78
N GLU A 141 10.83 -8.74 10.03
CA GLU A 141 11.03 -7.72 11.06
C GLU A 141 12.53 -7.56 11.42
N GLU A 142 13.29 -8.66 11.58
CA GLU A 142 14.75 -8.64 11.75
C GLU A 142 15.46 -7.93 10.58
N MET A 143 14.90 -8.02 9.39
CA MET A 143 15.40 -7.33 8.19
C MET A 143 14.87 -5.90 8.04
N GLY A 144 14.20 -5.34 9.05
CA GLY A 144 13.70 -3.97 9.09
C GLY A 144 12.42 -3.74 8.30
N CYS A 145 11.52 -4.73 8.27
CA CYS A 145 10.16 -4.58 7.74
C CYS A 145 9.27 -4.01 8.83
N GLU A 146 8.85 -2.75 8.72
CA GLU A 146 8.04 -2.08 9.74
C GLU A 146 6.57 -2.51 9.70
N ILE A 147 6.05 -2.87 8.52
CA ILE A 147 4.69 -3.37 8.34
C ILE A 147 4.76 -4.60 7.45
N VAL A 148 4.48 -5.76 8.03
CA VAL A 148 4.50 -7.04 7.30
C VAL A 148 3.19 -7.24 6.56
N LYS A 149 3.25 -7.64 5.30
CA LYS A 149 2.06 -8.05 4.54
C LYS A 149 1.70 -9.48 4.87
N LEU A 150 0.52 -9.71 5.42
CA LEU A 150 -0.06 -11.06 5.53
C LEU A 150 -0.72 -11.43 4.20
N PHE A 151 -0.20 -12.45 3.52
CA PHE A 151 -0.69 -12.85 2.20
C PHE A 151 -0.65 -14.36 1.96
N PRO A 152 -1.71 -14.97 1.39
CA PRO A 152 -3.04 -14.37 1.10
C PRO A 152 -3.91 -14.25 2.37
N GLY A 153 -4.42 -13.05 2.66
CA GLY A 153 -5.24 -12.81 3.86
C GLY A 153 -6.49 -13.69 3.92
N SER A 154 -7.10 -14.01 2.78
CA SER A 154 -8.27 -14.90 2.71
C SER A 154 -8.03 -16.32 3.22
N VAL A 155 -6.79 -16.78 3.21
CA VAL A 155 -6.41 -18.12 3.70
C VAL A 155 -6.20 -18.11 5.21
N TYR A 156 -5.57 -17.06 5.73
CA TYR A 156 -5.20 -16.99 7.15
C TYR A 156 -6.29 -16.43 8.04
N GLY A 157 -6.99 -15.40 7.59
CA GLY A 157 -8.07 -14.75 8.34
C GLY A 157 -7.60 -13.93 9.55
N PRO A 158 -8.54 -13.21 10.20
CA PRO A 158 -8.25 -12.39 11.38
C PRO A 158 -7.73 -13.19 12.58
N ASP A 159 -8.15 -14.44 12.76
CA ASP A 159 -7.74 -15.25 13.90
C ASP A 159 -6.25 -15.59 13.88
N PHE A 160 -5.65 -15.71 12.71
CA PHE A 160 -4.21 -15.85 12.57
C PHE A 160 -3.47 -14.60 13.09
N VAL A 161 -3.99 -13.41 12.82
CA VAL A 161 -3.44 -12.15 13.34
C VAL A 161 -3.54 -12.11 14.87
N LYS A 162 -4.69 -12.46 15.44
CA LYS A 162 -4.87 -12.54 16.90
C LYS A 162 -3.87 -13.50 17.55
N ALA A 163 -3.65 -14.66 16.93
CA ALA A 163 -2.69 -15.65 17.42
C ALA A 163 -1.25 -15.11 17.42
N ILE A 164 -0.87 -14.32 16.41
CA ILE A 164 0.45 -13.65 16.36
C ILE A 164 0.55 -12.58 17.45
N LYS A 165 -0.47 -11.76 17.61
CA LYS A 165 -0.48 -10.63 18.54
C LYS A 165 -0.36 -11.06 20.01
N GLY A 166 -0.69 -12.31 20.35
CA GLY A 166 -0.47 -12.86 21.70
C GLY A 166 1.02 -12.79 22.12
N PRO A 167 1.90 -13.54 21.45
CA PRO A 167 3.33 -13.54 21.77
C PRO A 167 4.10 -12.32 21.20
N GLN A 168 3.61 -11.66 20.15
CA GLN A 168 4.28 -10.57 19.45
C GLN A 168 3.36 -9.36 19.27
N PRO A 169 2.97 -8.65 20.34
CA PRO A 169 2.02 -7.54 20.28
C PRO A 169 2.55 -6.33 19.49
N TRP A 170 3.86 -6.23 19.34
CA TRP A 170 4.53 -5.16 18.56
C TRP A 170 4.44 -5.32 17.04
N THR A 171 4.20 -6.55 16.53
CA THR A 171 4.18 -6.83 15.09
C THR A 171 3.10 -6.03 14.38
N SER A 172 3.49 -5.23 13.39
CA SER A 172 2.56 -4.47 12.53
C SER A 172 2.21 -5.26 11.29
N ILE A 173 0.91 -5.49 11.07
CA ILE A 173 0.41 -6.37 10.00
C ILE A 173 -0.53 -5.63 9.08
N MET A 174 -0.36 -5.86 7.76
CA MET A 174 -1.24 -5.42 6.67
C MET A 174 -1.76 -6.66 5.91
N PRO A 175 -2.95 -7.18 6.22
CA PRO A 175 -3.54 -8.24 5.42
C PRO A 175 -3.87 -7.75 4.02
N THR A 176 -3.63 -8.60 3.02
CA THR A 176 -3.97 -8.33 1.62
C THR A 176 -4.51 -9.61 0.97
N GLY A 177 -5.55 -9.47 0.14
CA GLY A 177 -6.31 -10.61 -0.39
C GLY A 177 -7.37 -11.10 0.59
N GLY A 178 -8.63 -11.07 0.16
CA GLY A 178 -9.79 -11.39 1.00
C GLY A 178 -10.21 -10.26 1.96
N VAL A 179 -9.60 -9.08 1.85
CA VAL A 179 -10.10 -7.88 2.52
C VAL A 179 -11.15 -7.23 1.64
N SER A 180 -12.34 -7.00 2.18
CA SER A 180 -13.43 -6.30 1.53
C SER A 180 -13.76 -4.97 2.23
N THR A 181 -14.62 -4.16 1.61
CA THR A 181 -15.11 -2.90 2.18
C THR A 181 -16.30 -3.10 3.12
N GLU A 182 -16.78 -4.33 3.28
CA GLU A 182 -17.87 -4.68 4.18
C GLU A 182 -17.48 -4.46 5.64
N GLU A 183 -18.39 -3.87 6.42
CA GLU A 183 -18.15 -3.53 7.82
C GLU A 183 -17.72 -4.75 8.64
N SER A 184 -18.38 -5.88 8.50
CA SER A 184 -18.05 -7.11 9.24
C SER A 184 -16.64 -7.60 8.95
N ASN A 185 -16.19 -7.50 7.69
CA ASN A 185 -14.84 -7.88 7.28
C ASN A 185 -13.79 -6.93 7.86
N LEU A 186 -13.99 -5.62 7.73
CA LEU A 186 -13.09 -4.61 8.28
C LEU A 186 -13.02 -4.69 9.81
N ARG A 187 -14.16 -4.82 10.49
CA ARG A 187 -14.18 -5.03 11.95
C ARG A 187 -13.42 -6.29 12.36
N GLY A 188 -13.56 -7.38 11.62
CA GLY A 188 -12.81 -8.61 11.89
C GLY A 188 -11.29 -8.37 11.89
N TRP A 189 -10.78 -7.68 10.88
CA TRP A 189 -9.36 -7.38 10.76
C TRP A 189 -8.87 -6.41 11.84
N PHE A 190 -9.54 -5.27 12.04
CA PHE A 190 -9.09 -4.28 13.03
C PHE A 190 -9.24 -4.78 14.46
N ASN A 191 -10.28 -5.57 14.79
CA ASN A 191 -10.42 -6.25 16.08
C ASN A 191 -9.28 -7.27 16.32
N ALA A 192 -8.69 -7.81 15.27
CA ALA A 192 -7.52 -8.68 15.37
C ALA A 192 -6.22 -7.91 15.61
N GLY A 193 -6.22 -6.58 15.50
CA GLY A 193 -5.08 -5.72 15.78
C GLY A 193 -4.19 -5.44 14.57
N VAL A 194 -4.72 -5.45 13.33
CA VAL A 194 -3.96 -5.03 12.14
C VAL A 194 -3.68 -3.53 12.17
N SER A 195 -2.56 -3.12 11.58
CA SER A 195 -2.16 -1.71 11.48
C SER A 195 -2.88 -0.97 10.35
N CYS A 196 -3.06 -1.65 9.24
CA CYS A 196 -3.81 -1.20 8.07
C CYS A 196 -4.22 -2.41 7.23
N VAL A 197 -5.00 -2.19 6.18
CA VAL A 197 -5.46 -3.23 5.26
C VAL A 197 -5.13 -2.87 3.82
N GLY A 198 -4.73 -3.86 3.02
CA GLY A 198 -4.57 -3.73 1.57
C GLY A 198 -5.85 -4.15 0.85
N VAL A 199 -6.52 -3.24 0.15
CA VAL A 199 -7.82 -3.50 -0.50
C VAL A 199 -7.70 -3.30 -2.01
N GLY A 200 -7.90 -4.37 -2.78
CA GLY A 200 -7.82 -4.38 -4.24
C GLY A 200 -9.19 -4.46 -4.92
N SER A 201 -9.46 -5.59 -5.54
CA SER A 201 -10.65 -5.83 -6.37
C SER A 201 -12.00 -5.68 -5.66
N GLN A 202 -12.02 -5.68 -4.34
CA GLN A 202 -13.24 -5.42 -3.56
C GLN A 202 -13.55 -3.92 -3.44
N LEU A 203 -12.57 -3.05 -3.65
CA LEU A 203 -12.72 -1.59 -3.69
C LEU A 203 -12.80 -1.09 -5.14
N ILE A 204 -11.86 -1.54 -5.98
CA ILE A 204 -11.75 -1.20 -7.40
C ILE A 204 -12.31 -2.40 -8.19
N THR A 205 -13.64 -2.46 -8.25
CA THR A 205 -14.35 -3.62 -8.79
C THR A 205 -14.31 -3.67 -10.31
N LYS A 206 -14.51 -4.87 -10.86
CA LYS A 206 -14.62 -5.07 -12.32
C LYS A 206 -15.73 -4.20 -12.93
N GLU A 207 -16.89 -4.09 -12.24
CA GLU A 207 -18.00 -3.25 -12.66
C GLU A 207 -17.61 -1.77 -12.80
N ILE A 208 -16.85 -1.24 -11.83
CA ILE A 208 -16.35 0.15 -11.86
C ILE A 208 -15.45 0.37 -13.08
N LEU A 209 -14.56 -0.57 -13.37
CA LEU A 209 -13.62 -0.47 -14.48
C LEU A 209 -14.32 -0.58 -15.83
N GLU A 210 -15.23 -1.54 -16.01
CA GLU A 210 -15.98 -1.74 -17.25
C GLU A 210 -16.91 -0.57 -17.59
N ASN A 211 -17.49 0.05 -16.56
CA ASN A 211 -18.42 1.18 -16.75
C ASN A 211 -17.74 2.54 -16.59
N ASN A 212 -16.43 2.61 -16.36
CA ASN A 212 -15.69 3.84 -16.05
C ASN A 212 -16.35 4.69 -14.94
N SER A 213 -16.94 4.01 -13.93
CA SER A 213 -17.70 4.67 -12.85
C SER A 213 -16.75 5.17 -11.73
N PHE A 214 -15.89 6.13 -12.08
CA PHE A 214 -14.84 6.63 -11.18
C PHE A 214 -15.41 7.48 -10.03
N GLU A 215 -16.57 8.12 -10.20
CA GLU A 215 -17.30 8.80 -9.13
C GLU A 215 -17.78 7.80 -8.05
N LYS A 216 -18.21 6.60 -8.48
CA LYS A 216 -18.56 5.51 -7.56
C LYS A 216 -17.33 5.01 -6.79
N LEU A 217 -16.17 4.94 -7.46
CA LEU A 217 -14.91 4.59 -6.80
C LEU A 217 -14.53 5.63 -5.75
N GLU A 218 -14.61 6.92 -6.08
CA GLU A 218 -14.35 8.02 -5.14
C GLU A 218 -15.21 7.89 -3.90
N GLN A 219 -16.54 7.67 -4.07
CA GLN A 219 -17.46 7.51 -2.96
C GLN A 219 -17.12 6.26 -2.13
N ASN A 220 -16.86 5.11 -2.77
CA ASN A 220 -16.47 3.88 -2.07
C ASN A 220 -15.21 4.06 -1.22
N VAL A 221 -14.21 4.77 -1.75
CA VAL A 221 -12.98 5.08 -0.99
C VAL A 221 -13.29 5.94 0.23
N LYS A 222 -14.08 7.00 0.04
CA LYS A 222 -14.48 7.90 1.12
C LYS A 222 -15.23 7.17 2.22
N ASP A 223 -16.21 6.35 1.86
CA ASP A 223 -17.02 5.60 2.81
C ASP A 223 -16.18 4.55 3.56
N THR A 224 -15.29 3.86 2.85
CA THR A 224 -14.41 2.86 3.46
C THR A 224 -13.44 3.52 4.46
N LEU A 225 -12.85 4.66 4.12
CA LEU A 225 -11.97 5.39 5.05
C LEU A 225 -12.71 5.90 6.27
N ALA A 226 -13.95 6.40 6.10
CA ALA A 226 -14.79 6.84 7.20
C ALA A 226 -15.14 5.68 8.14
N LEU A 227 -15.52 4.53 7.58
CA LEU A 227 -15.83 3.32 8.33
C LEU A 227 -14.61 2.80 9.10
N ILE A 228 -13.42 2.74 8.48
CA ILE A 228 -12.18 2.34 9.15
C ILE A 228 -11.88 3.26 10.34
N LYS A 229 -12.05 4.57 10.15
CA LYS A 229 -11.85 5.55 11.23
C LYS A 229 -12.82 5.31 12.40
N GLU A 230 -14.09 5.07 12.10
CA GLU A 230 -15.11 4.75 13.11
C GLU A 230 -14.76 3.49 13.88
N ILE A 231 -14.45 2.38 13.18
CA ILE A 231 -14.06 1.11 13.79
C ILE A 231 -12.88 1.32 14.74
N ARG A 232 -11.85 2.03 14.32
CA ARG A 232 -10.64 2.24 15.12
C ARG A 232 -10.89 3.12 16.36
N LEU A 233 -11.79 4.12 16.27
CA LEU A 233 -12.20 4.93 17.43
C LEU A 233 -12.94 4.12 18.50
N GLN A 234 -13.61 3.04 18.11
CA GLN A 234 -14.31 2.15 19.05
C GLN A 234 -13.37 1.12 19.71
N LEU A 235 -12.12 0.99 19.21
CA LEU A 235 -11.11 0.07 19.73
C LEU A 235 -10.05 0.76 20.60
N SER A 236 -10.01 2.09 20.60
CA SER A 236 -9.14 2.92 21.43
C SER A 236 -9.79 3.23 22.77
#